data_e4f941321619be1f7ee7caa5b0e1809e
#
_entry.id   e4f941321619be1f7ee7caa5b0e1809e
#
_cell.length_a   1.000
_cell.length_b   1.000
_cell.length_c   1.000
_cell.angle_alpha   90.00
_cell.angle_beta   90.00
_cell.angle_gamma   90.00
#
_symmetry.space_group_name_H-M   'P 1'
#
loop_
_entity.id
_entity.type
_entity.pdbx_description
1 polymer ?
#
loop_
_entity_poly.entity_id
_entity_poly.type
_entity_poly.pdbx_seq_one_letter_code
_entity_poly.pdbx_strand_id
1 'polypeptide(L)'
;MITCSMITNIILTSQQHNCLVSLAKDSLPNESCALLVGNHNGKETFVLDLIPMKNSDASIISFSIAPQELIDAYQTVEKQGMEVVGIFHSHPAQPLPSSVDKKFMQINPVVWIIYSTITNEAKAYIFEEKIEEVQLRVTTA
;
A
#
# COMPACT_ATOMS: atom_id res chain seq x y z
N MET A 1 -3.26 -26.77 -1.43
CA MET A 1 -3.54 -26.06 -1.41
C MET A 1 -4.09 -25.17 -1.48
N ILE A 2 -4.29 -24.40 -1.34
CA ILE A 2 -4.77 -23.53 -1.45
C ILE A 2 -5.04 -22.67 -1.55
N THR A 3 -5.35 -22.30 -1.50
CA THR A 3 -5.57 -21.47 -1.79
C THR A 3 -5.76 -20.40 -1.73
N CYS A 4 -5.96 -19.82 -2.12
CA CYS A 4 -5.94 -18.58 -2.19
C CYS A 4 -6.99 -17.91 -1.63
N SER A 5 -6.86 -17.41 -0.72
CA SER A 5 -7.73 -16.59 -0.23
C SER A 5 -7.84 -15.38 -0.97
N MET A 6 -8.90 -15.06 -1.44
CA MET A 6 -9.20 -13.78 -1.87
C MET A 6 -9.29 -12.86 -0.72
N ILE A 7 -8.39 -11.89 -0.64
CA ILE A 7 -8.48 -10.80 0.32
C ILE A 7 -9.59 -9.87 -0.16
N THR A 8 -10.58 -9.63 0.69
CA THR A 8 -11.73 -8.78 0.35
C THR A 8 -11.74 -7.46 1.12
N ASN A 9 -11.03 -7.39 2.24
CA ASN A 9 -10.99 -6.19 3.08
C ASN A 9 -9.59 -5.90 3.56
N ILE A 10 -9.23 -4.63 3.63
CA ILE A 10 -8.06 -4.17 4.36
C ILE A 10 -8.52 -3.19 5.43
N ILE A 11 -8.06 -3.39 6.65
CA ILE A 11 -8.53 -2.65 7.82
C ILE A 11 -7.37 -1.90 8.45
N LEU A 12 -7.54 -0.59 8.60
CA LEU A 12 -6.57 0.25 9.29
C LEU A 12 -7.31 1.23 10.18
N THR A 13 -6.60 1.78 11.16
CA THR A 13 -7.19 2.76 12.07
C THR A 13 -7.28 4.12 11.40
N SER A 14 -8.13 5.00 11.94
CA SER A 14 -8.21 6.38 11.45
C SER A 14 -6.88 7.11 11.61
N GLN A 15 -6.13 6.80 12.66
CA GLN A 15 -4.81 7.38 12.88
C GLN A 15 -3.84 6.95 11.78
N GLN A 16 -3.83 5.67 11.42
CA GLN A 16 -2.99 5.18 10.33
C GLN A 16 -3.39 5.80 8.99
N HIS A 17 -4.68 5.89 8.74
CA HIS A 17 -5.20 6.51 7.53
C HIS A 17 -4.73 7.97 7.44
N ASN A 18 -4.86 8.72 8.53
CA ASN A 18 -4.43 10.11 8.58
C ASN A 18 -2.92 10.26 8.36
N CYS A 19 -2.12 9.32 8.90
CA CYS A 19 -0.68 9.31 8.67
C CYS A 19 -0.35 9.14 7.19
N LEU A 20 -1.06 8.24 6.50
CA LEU A 20 -0.85 8.02 5.07
C LEU A 20 -1.23 9.26 4.25
N VAL A 21 -2.34 9.89 4.59
CA VAL A 21 -2.79 11.12 3.93
C VAL A 21 -1.75 12.24 4.13
N SER A 22 -1.23 12.37 5.35
CA SER A 22 -0.19 13.37 5.64
C SER A 22 1.07 13.09 4.84
N LEU A 23 1.48 11.82 4.75
CA LEU A 23 2.64 11.43 3.95
C LEU A 23 2.45 11.85 2.49
N ALA A 24 1.26 11.60 1.94
CA ALA A 24 0.95 11.99 0.57
C ALA A 24 1.05 13.50 0.35
N LYS A 25 0.48 14.27 1.25
CA LYS A 25 0.47 15.73 1.15
C LYS A 25 1.86 16.34 1.36
N ASP A 26 2.61 15.80 2.31
CA ASP A 26 3.96 16.27 2.60
C ASP A 26 4.94 15.95 1.46
N SER A 27 4.65 14.96 0.65
CA SER A 27 5.50 14.57 -0.47
C SER A 27 5.25 15.38 -1.72
N LEU A 28 4.12 16.10 -1.79
CA LEU A 28 3.79 16.87 -2.98
C LEU A 28 4.93 17.79 -3.40
N PRO A 29 5.18 17.93 -4.71
CA PRO A 29 4.43 17.38 -5.84
C PRO A 29 4.82 15.94 -6.21
N ASN A 30 5.70 15.30 -5.47
CA ASN A 30 6.17 13.95 -5.76
C ASN A 30 5.17 12.91 -5.28
N GLU A 31 5.19 11.72 -5.90
CA GLU A 31 4.45 10.56 -5.40
C GLU A 31 5.11 10.06 -4.12
N SER A 32 4.31 9.55 -3.22
CA SER A 32 4.79 8.99 -1.96
C SER A 32 4.53 7.49 -1.93
N CYS A 33 5.23 6.79 -1.05
CA CYS A 33 5.00 5.37 -0.83
C CYS A 33 5.29 4.98 0.61
N ALA A 34 4.64 3.90 1.04
CA ALA A 34 4.85 3.30 2.35
C ALA A 34 4.54 1.82 2.28
N LEU A 35 5.20 1.04 3.12
CA LEU A 35 4.84 -0.37 3.31
C LEU A 35 3.83 -0.46 4.42
N LEU A 36 2.82 -1.30 4.23
CA LEU A 36 1.81 -1.60 5.24
C LEU A 36 2.18 -2.92 5.86
N VAL A 37 2.30 -2.93 7.18
CA VAL A 37 2.79 -4.08 7.93
C VAL A 37 1.68 -4.60 8.82
N GLY A 38 1.54 -5.92 8.90
CA GLY A 38 0.50 -6.49 9.74
C GLY A 38 0.37 -7.98 9.51
N ASN A 39 -0.86 -8.44 9.47
CA ASN A 39 -1.15 -9.85 9.22
C ASN A 39 -2.51 -10.03 8.54
N HIS A 40 -2.75 -11.25 8.11
CA HIS A 40 -4.01 -11.65 7.49
C HIS A 40 -4.77 -12.57 8.42
N ASN A 41 -6.10 -12.47 8.36
CA ASN A 41 -6.99 -13.40 9.06
C ASN A 41 -8.13 -13.72 8.10
N GLY A 42 -8.02 -14.85 7.43
CA GLY A 42 -8.99 -15.24 6.41
C GLY A 42 -8.94 -14.28 5.23
N LYS A 43 -10.05 -13.62 4.96
CA LYS A 43 -10.17 -12.69 3.82
C LYS A 43 -9.83 -11.26 4.21
N GLU A 44 -9.44 -11.02 5.44
CA GLU A 44 -9.18 -9.69 5.96
C GLU A 44 -7.70 -9.47 6.19
N THR A 45 -7.22 -8.28 5.84
CA THR A 45 -5.87 -7.85 6.09
C THR A 45 -5.90 -6.75 7.14
N PHE A 46 -5.12 -6.93 8.21
CA PHE A 46 -5.04 -5.96 9.29
C PHE A 46 -3.71 -5.23 9.25
N VAL A 47 -3.78 -3.90 9.15
CA VAL A 47 -2.59 -3.06 9.19
C VAL A 47 -2.28 -2.74 10.64
N LEU A 48 -1.09 -3.12 11.09
CA LEU A 48 -0.62 -2.90 12.45
C LEU A 48 0.43 -1.80 12.53
N ASP A 49 1.17 -1.58 11.45
CA ASP A 49 2.23 -0.56 11.41
C ASP A 49 2.44 -0.07 9.99
N LEU A 50 3.06 1.08 9.86
CA LEU A 50 3.37 1.72 8.58
C LEU A 50 4.86 2.02 8.52
N ILE A 51 5.47 1.76 7.37
CA ILE A 51 6.88 2.10 7.15
C ILE A 51 6.94 3.01 5.92
N PRO A 52 7.04 4.34 6.13
CA PRO A 52 7.24 5.25 5.00
C PRO A 52 8.53 4.90 4.27
N MET A 53 8.48 4.89 2.95
CA MET A 53 9.64 4.58 2.12
C MET A 53 9.97 5.80 1.27
N LYS A 54 11.25 5.98 1.01
CA LYS A 54 11.71 7.07 0.17
C LYS A 54 11.38 6.76 -1.29
N ASN A 55 10.81 7.73 -1.99
CA ASN A 55 10.67 7.65 -3.44
C ASN A 55 12.01 7.99 -4.08
N SER A 56 12.74 6.97 -4.50
CA SER A 56 14.09 7.13 -5.07
C SER A 56 14.08 7.92 -6.37
N ASP A 57 12.97 7.88 -7.11
CA ASP A 57 12.85 8.63 -8.35
C ASP A 57 12.63 10.12 -8.12
N ALA A 58 12.12 10.49 -6.94
CA ALA A 58 11.68 11.85 -6.63
C ALA A 58 10.81 12.39 -7.76
N SER A 59 9.88 11.55 -8.25
CA SER A 59 9.06 11.85 -9.42
C SER A 59 7.65 12.24 -9.04
N ILE A 60 7.03 13.09 -9.86
CA ILE A 60 5.64 13.50 -9.66
C ILE A 60 4.67 12.51 -10.30
N ILE A 61 5.15 11.59 -11.14
CA ILE A 61 4.29 10.66 -11.89
C ILE A 61 4.66 9.20 -11.68
N SER A 62 5.71 8.91 -10.93
CA SER A 62 6.13 7.55 -10.64
C SER A 62 6.86 7.49 -9.30
N PHE A 63 7.05 6.29 -8.81
CA PHE A 63 7.86 6.08 -7.60
C PHE A 63 8.68 4.80 -7.76
N SER A 64 9.77 4.73 -7.00
CA SER A 64 10.50 3.48 -6.83
C SER A 64 11.12 3.48 -5.44
N ILE A 65 11.37 2.28 -4.92
CA ILE A 65 12.01 2.08 -3.63
C ILE A 65 13.38 1.47 -3.93
N ALA A 66 14.43 2.03 -3.31
CA ALA A 66 15.77 1.47 -3.46
C ALA A 66 15.76 0.00 -3.01
N PRO A 67 16.31 -0.93 -3.82
CA PRO A 67 16.22 -2.37 -3.51
C PRO A 67 16.74 -2.73 -2.12
N GLN A 68 17.82 -2.12 -1.67
CA GLN A 68 18.38 -2.42 -0.36
C GLN A 68 17.45 -1.97 0.77
N GLU A 69 16.81 -0.82 0.62
CA GLU A 69 15.84 -0.33 1.62
C GLU A 69 14.65 -1.27 1.72
N LEU A 70 14.20 -1.78 0.58
CA LEU A 70 13.09 -2.72 0.54
C LEU A 70 13.45 -4.03 1.23
N ILE A 71 14.63 -4.58 0.93
CA ILE A 71 15.12 -5.81 1.56
C ILE A 71 15.23 -5.63 3.07
N ASP A 72 15.82 -4.53 3.52
CA ASP A 72 16.01 -4.25 4.94
C ASP A 72 14.66 -4.15 5.66
N ALA A 73 13.68 -3.51 5.03
CA ALA A 73 12.35 -3.37 5.60
C ALA A 73 11.67 -4.74 5.76
N TYR A 74 11.73 -5.58 4.73
CA TYR A 74 11.15 -6.94 4.80
C TYR A 74 11.80 -7.75 5.90
N GLN A 75 13.13 -7.70 6.03
CA GLN A 75 13.84 -8.45 7.07
C GLN A 75 13.45 -7.97 8.46
N THR A 76 13.34 -6.66 8.66
CA THR A 76 12.94 -6.08 9.94
C THR A 76 11.54 -6.53 10.33
N VAL A 77 10.62 -6.50 9.38
CA VAL A 77 9.22 -6.89 9.59
C VAL A 77 9.12 -8.37 9.98
N GLU A 78 9.87 -9.24 9.28
CA GLU A 78 9.88 -10.66 9.58
C GLU A 78 10.39 -10.93 10.99
N LYS A 79 11.42 -10.22 11.43
CA LYS A 79 11.97 -10.38 12.77
C LYS A 79 10.96 -9.99 13.85
N GLN A 80 10.00 -9.11 13.52
CA GLN A 80 8.96 -8.69 14.46
C GLN A 80 7.76 -9.64 14.45
N GLY A 81 7.82 -10.72 13.67
CA GLY A 81 6.71 -11.67 13.58
C GLY A 81 5.54 -11.18 12.77
N MET A 82 5.76 -10.18 11.93
CA MET A 82 4.74 -9.63 11.06
C MET A 82 5.14 -9.83 9.60
N GLU A 83 4.31 -9.36 8.68
CA GLU A 83 4.63 -9.42 7.27
C GLU A 83 4.21 -8.11 6.58
N VAL A 84 4.78 -7.86 5.42
CA VAL A 84 4.33 -6.76 4.58
C VAL A 84 3.04 -7.21 3.92
N VAL A 85 1.94 -6.57 4.29
CA VAL A 85 0.60 -6.94 3.81
C VAL A 85 0.08 -6.01 2.73
N GLY A 86 0.75 -4.89 2.51
CA GLY A 86 0.31 -3.95 1.51
C GLY A 86 1.35 -2.90 1.17
N ILE A 87 1.04 -2.16 0.12
CA ILE A 87 1.86 -1.03 -0.33
C ILE A 87 0.90 0.15 -0.52
N PHE A 88 1.29 1.29 0.02
CA PHE A 88 0.57 2.54 -0.17
C PHE A 88 1.36 3.42 -1.12
N HIS A 89 0.65 4.05 -2.08
CA HIS A 89 1.27 5.16 -2.78
C HIS A 89 0.22 6.20 -3.19
N SER A 90 0.68 7.43 -3.38
CA SER A 90 -0.16 8.53 -3.81
C SER A 90 0.25 8.95 -5.21
N HIS A 91 -0.72 9.50 -5.98
CA HIS A 91 -0.40 10.08 -7.28
C HIS A 91 -1.44 11.17 -7.62
N PRO A 92 -1.05 12.12 -8.52
CA PRO A 92 -1.93 13.23 -8.89
C PRO A 92 -2.84 12.83 -10.06
N ALA A 93 -3.65 11.79 -9.83
CA ALA A 93 -4.60 11.23 -10.82
C ALA A 93 -5.72 10.56 -10.06
N GLN A 94 -6.66 9.95 -10.76
CA GLN A 94 -7.72 9.19 -10.11
C GLN A 94 -7.14 8.08 -9.24
N PRO A 95 -7.83 7.65 -8.16
CA PRO A 95 -7.32 6.60 -7.28
C PRO A 95 -7.46 5.21 -7.92
N LEU A 96 -6.85 5.05 -9.07
CA LEU A 96 -6.85 3.80 -9.86
C LEU A 96 -5.42 3.43 -10.19
N PRO A 97 -5.11 2.13 -10.29
CA PRO A 97 -3.77 1.71 -10.68
C PRO A 97 -3.41 2.21 -12.07
N SER A 98 -2.23 2.81 -12.20
CA SER A 98 -1.67 3.17 -13.50
C SER A 98 -1.13 1.91 -14.18
N SER A 99 -0.72 2.03 -15.45
CA SER A 99 -0.11 0.91 -16.16
C SER A 99 1.21 0.48 -15.52
N VAL A 100 1.94 1.43 -14.96
CA VAL A 100 3.18 1.13 -14.21
C VAL A 100 2.84 0.42 -12.90
N ASP A 101 1.82 0.90 -12.19
CA ASP A 101 1.36 0.26 -10.95
C ASP A 101 1.01 -1.21 -11.19
N LYS A 102 0.28 -1.49 -12.28
CA LYS A 102 -0.15 -2.86 -12.59
C LYS A 102 1.03 -3.80 -12.75
N LYS A 103 2.13 -3.33 -13.32
CA LYS A 103 3.35 -4.15 -13.46
C LYS A 103 3.93 -4.48 -12.10
N PHE A 104 4.00 -3.51 -11.20
CA PHE A 104 4.52 -3.74 -9.85
C PHE A 104 3.58 -4.60 -9.02
N MET A 105 2.27 -4.46 -9.21
CA MET A 105 1.28 -5.26 -8.50
C MET A 105 1.40 -6.74 -8.87
N GLN A 106 1.78 -7.05 -10.11
CA GLN A 106 1.96 -8.44 -10.54
C GLN A 106 3.10 -9.14 -9.79
N ILE A 107 4.15 -8.40 -9.48
CA ILE A 107 5.31 -8.96 -8.77
C ILE A 107 5.24 -8.73 -7.26
N ASN A 108 4.30 -7.92 -6.80
CA ASN A 108 4.07 -7.67 -5.38
C ASN A 108 2.58 -7.91 -5.10
N PRO A 109 2.16 -9.19 -4.99
CA PRO A 109 0.74 -9.54 -4.88
C PRO A 109 0.20 -9.32 -3.47
N VAL A 110 0.29 -8.10 -2.99
CA VAL A 110 -0.26 -7.65 -1.72
C VAL A 110 -1.32 -6.58 -2.03
N VAL A 111 -2.01 -6.11 -1.00
CA VAL A 111 -3.01 -5.06 -1.19
C VAL A 111 -2.29 -3.74 -1.46
N TRP A 112 -2.76 -3.01 -2.46
CA TRP A 112 -2.25 -1.69 -2.80
C TRP A 112 -3.30 -0.65 -2.48
N ILE A 113 -2.96 0.30 -1.60
CA ILE A 113 -3.81 1.46 -1.33
C ILE A 113 -3.29 2.61 -2.16
N ILE A 114 -4.14 3.14 -3.03
CA ILE A 114 -3.78 4.25 -3.92
C ILE A 114 -4.57 5.47 -3.51
N TYR A 115 -3.85 6.54 -3.19
CA TYR A 115 -4.45 7.80 -2.77
C TYR A 115 -4.29 8.84 -3.88
N SER A 116 -5.41 9.49 -4.23
CA SER A 116 -5.40 10.58 -5.20
C SER A 116 -5.20 11.90 -4.48
N THR A 117 -4.15 12.64 -4.83
CA THR A 117 -3.95 13.98 -4.29
C THR A 117 -4.83 15.01 -4.97
N ILE A 118 -5.56 14.60 -6.02
CA ILE A 118 -6.52 15.47 -6.71
C ILE A 118 -7.90 15.35 -6.07
N THR A 119 -8.40 14.13 -5.91
CA THR A 119 -9.75 13.90 -5.37
C THR A 119 -9.78 13.70 -3.86
N ASN A 120 -8.61 13.47 -3.25
CA ASN A 120 -8.47 13.15 -1.83
C ASN A 120 -9.17 11.84 -1.45
N GLU A 121 -9.30 10.93 -2.42
CA GLU A 121 -9.86 9.61 -2.19
C GLU A 121 -8.77 8.56 -2.17
N ALA A 122 -8.97 7.53 -1.34
CA ALA A 122 -8.11 6.35 -1.30
C ALA A 122 -8.94 5.13 -1.66
N LYS A 123 -8.38 4.27 -2.48
CA LYS A 123 -9.01 2.98 -2.82
C LYS A 123 -7.95 1.89 -2.75
N ALA A 124 -8.40 0.66 -2.51
CA ALA A 124 -7.51 -0.47 -2.35
C ALA A 124 -7.76 -1.51 -3.44
N TYR A 125 -6.69 -2.14 -3.87
CA TYR A 125 -6.73 -3.13 -4.95
C TYR A 125 -5.74 -4.25 -4.68
N ILE A 126 -5.99 -5.41 -5.30
CA ILE A 126 -5.04 -6.51 -5.30
C ILE A 126 -5.02 -7.13 -6.70
N PHE A 127 -3.88 -7.68 -7.09
CA PHE A 127 -3.76 -8.37 -8.37
C PHE A 127 -3.77 -9.89 -8.12
N GLU A 128 -4.85 -10.54 -8.59
CA GLU A 128 -5.01 -12.00 -8.53
C GLU A 128 -5.62 -12.41 -9.86
N GLU A 129 -4.82 -12.71 -10.86
CA GLU A 129 -5.23 -12.93 -12.25
C GLU A 129 -5.64 -11.63 -12.94
N LYS A 130 -6.34 -10.76 -12.26
CA LYS A 130 -6.69 -9.42 -12.72
C LYS A 130 -6.76 -8.48 -11.52
N ILE A 131 -6.89 -7.19 -11.78
CA ILE A 131 -7.04 -6.20 -10.72
C ILE A 131 -8.43 -6.33 -10.11
N GLU A 132 -8.46 -6.55 -8.80
CA GLU A 132 -9.70 -6.62 -8.02
C GLU A 132 -9.69 -5.50 -6.99
N GLU A 133 -10.82 -4.84 -6.80
CA GLU A 133 -10.94 -3.84 -5.75
C GLU A 133 -11.10 -4.54 -4.40
N VAL A 134 -10.38 -4.03 -3.39
CA VAL A 134 -10.45 -4.51 -2.01
C VAL A 134 -11.14 -3.42 -1.21
N GLN A 135 -12.04 -3.79 -0.32
CA GLN A 135 -12.74 -2.78 0.49
C GLN A 135 -11.80 -2.22 1.55
N LEU A 136 -11.64 -0.90 1.52
CA LEU A 136 -10.84 -0.18 2.49
C LEU A 136 -11.73 0.21 3.66
N ARG A 137 -11.43 -0.31 4.86
CA ARG A 137 -12.20 -0.02 6.06
C ARG A 137 -11.33 0.70 7.07
N VAL A 138 -11.82 1.83 7.54
CA VAL A 138 -11.12 2.65 8.52
C VAL A 138 -11.88 2.57 9.84
N THR A 139 -11.19 2.14 10.90
CA THR A 139 -11.78 2.03 12.22
C THR A 139 -11.42 3.24 13.07
N THR A 140 -12.15 3.44 14.15
CA THR A 140 -11.93 4.59 15.04
C THR A 140 -10.78 4.41 16.02
N ALA A 141 -10.27 3.20 16.15
CA ALA A 141 -9.22 2.95 17.14
C ALA A 141 -7.86 3.30 16.59
#